data_895d6b406052ca217850fc9d05cc97b2
#
_entry.id   895d6b406052ca217850fc9d05cc97b2
#
_cell.length_a   1.000
_cell.length_b   1.000
_cell.length_c   1.000
_cell.angle_alpha   90.00
_cell.angle_beta   90.00
_cell.angle_gamma   90.00
#
_symmetry.space_group_name_H-M   'P 1'
#
loop_
_entity.id
_entity.type
_entity.pdbx_description
1 polymer ?
#
loop_
_entity_poly.entity_id
_entity_poly.type
_entity_poly.pdbx_seq_one_letter_code
_entity_poly.pdbx_strand_id
1 'polypeptide(L)'
;MLSFIFGLRNDYNGEILFDGTDIRTISVPQWCDIRTSTISLLPQDMGLFPELTVAQNIELKNNRTGHKSGVQIEELLERLGIAGKRDVAVGKLSIGQMQRVALVRAVCQPFDFIFLDEPVSHLDARNNRIVADIVGEEADRQGAGIIATSVGNHLLLENAQFVSL
;
A
#
# COMPACT_ATOMS: atom_id res chain seq x y z
N MET A 1 14.86 -0.75 1.19
CA MET A 1 14.88 0.70 0.94
C MET A 1 13.64 1.40 1.48
N LEU A 2 12.43 1.01 1.10
CA LEU A 2 11.18 1.68 1.49
C LEU A 2 10.98 1.77 3.00
N SER A 3 11.38 0.76 3.78
CA SER A 3 11.31 0.77 5.24
C SER A 3 12.14 1.89 5.91
N PHE A 4 13.22 2.34 5.29
CA PHE A 4 13.99 3.50 5.75
C PHE A 4 13.23 4.80 5.47
N ILE A 5 12.77 4.98 4.22
CA ILE A 5 12.04 6.18 3.81
C ILE A 5 10.74 6.34 4.60
N PHE A 6 10.07 5.24 4.92
CA PHE A 6 8.85 5.23 5.74
C PHE A 6 9.14 5.42 7.25
N GLY A 7 10.42 5.54 7.65
CA GLY A 7 10.84 5.76 9.04
C GLY A 7 10.60 4.57 9.97
N LEU A 8 10.57 3.33 9.43
CA LEU A 8 10.49 2.10 10.23
C LEU A 8 11.88 1.63 10.70
N ARG A 9 12.93 2.09 10.02
CA ARG A 9 14.33 1.76 10.31
C ARG A 9 15.18 3.04 10.26
N ASN A 10 16.21 3.09 11.09
CA ASN A 10 17.15 4.23 11.19
C ASN A 10 18.62 3.80 11.10
N ASP A 11 18.89 2.52 10.83
CA ASP A 11 20.21 1.93 10.74
C ASP A 11 20.81 2.07 9.32
N TYR A 12 20.95 3.32 8.84
CA TYR A 12 21.54 3.65 7.54
C TYR A 12 22.57 4.77 7.65
N ASN A 13 23.45 4.86 6.65
CA ASN A 13 24.41 5.94 6.49
C ASN A 13 23.89 6.96 5.47
N GLY A 14 24.22 8.25 5.67
CA GLY A 14 23.73 9.33 4.83
C GLY A 14 22.51 10.03 5.42
N GLU A 15 21.80 10.77 4.59
CA GLU A 15 20.61 11.54 4.97
C GLU A 15 19.42 11.15 4.11
N ILE A 16 18.24 11.10 4.71
CA ILE A 16 16.95 11.02 4.02
C ILE A 16 16.16 12.24 4.49
N LEU A 17 15.77 13.09 3.54
CA LEU A 17 15.04 14.32 3.83
C LEU A 17 13.60 14.20 3.36
N PHE A 18 12.67 14.61 4.22
CA PHE A 18 11.27 14.79 3.91
C PHE A 18 10.96 16.30 3.99
N ASP A 19 10.67 16.93 2.87
CA ASP A 19 10.51 18.37 2.73
C ASP A 19 11.66 19.18 3.39
N GLY A 20 12.91 18.75 3.15
CA GLY A 20 14.11 19.37 3.72
C GLY A 20 14.40 19.04 5.16
N THR A 21 13.56 18.25 5.83
CA THR A 21 13.74 17.81 7.22
C THR A 21 14.32 16.40 7.27
N ASP A 22 15.43 16.20 7.99
CA ASP A 22 15.99 14.85 8.20
C ASP A 22 14.95 13.99 8.94
N ILE A 23 14.61 12.86 8.33
CA ILE A 23 13.57 11.96 8.86
C ILE A 23 13.87 11.44 10.27
N ARG A 24 15.14 11.43 10.69
CA ARG A 24 15.56 11.04 12.05
C ARG A 24 15.13 12.05 13.12
N THR A 25 14.84 13.29 12.71
CA THR A 25 14.40 14.36 13.62
C THR A 25 12.88 14.48 13.72
N ILE A 26 12.14 13.77 12.87
CA ILE A 26 10.67 13.76 12.88
C ILE A 26 10.17 13.07 14.15
N SER A 27 9.38 13.76 14.92
CA SER A 27 8.79 13.22 16.14
C SER A 27 7.72 12.15 15.87
N VAL A 28 7.42 11.32 16.88
CA VAL A 28 6.39 10.26 16.75
C VAL A 28 5.02 10.82 16.34
N PRO A 29 4.51 11.92 16.92
CA PRO A 29 3.24 12.51 16.46
C PRO A 29 3.29 12.94 14.98
N GLN A 30 4.35 13.62 14.55
CA GLN A 30 4.52 14.01 13.14
C GLN A 30 4.56 12.78 12.20
N TRP A 31 5.26 11.71 12.60
CA TRP A 31 5.23 10.45 11.86
C TRP A 31 3.82 9.85 11.76
N CYS A 32 3.02 9.95 12.83
CA CYS A 32 1.63 9.48 12.78
C CYS A 32 0.82 10.26 11.74
N ASP A 33 0.98 11.57 11.67
CA ASP A 33 0.28 12.44 10.71
C ASP A 33 0.74 12.12 9.28
N ILE A 34 2.05 12.08 9.02
CA ILE A 34 2.64 11.74 7.72
C ILE A 34 2.12 10.38 7.23
N ARG A 35 2.14 9.34 8.07
CA ARG A 35 1.69 7.98 7.73
C ARG A 35 0.17 7.84 7.62
N THR A 36 -0.59 8.83 8.05
CA THR A 36 -2.05 8.82 7.98
C THR A 36 -2.56 9.51 6.72
N SER A 37 -1.86 10.54 6.23
CA SER A 37 -2.38 11.41 5.17
C SER A 37 -1.41 11.71 4.03
N THR A 38 -0.10 11.50 4.20
CA THR A 38 0.89 11.93 3.21
C THR A 38 1.55 10.74 2.51
N ILE A 39 1.90 9.70 3.26
CA ILE A 39 2.52 8.50 2.66
C ILE A 39 1.75 7.24 3.03
N SER A 40 1.46 6.41 2.03
CA SER A 40 0.94 5.06 2.23
C SER A 40 2.01 4.03 1.95
N LEU A 41 1.95 2.88 2.62
CA LEU A 41 2.87 1.76 2.42
C LEU A 41 2.12 0.44 2.32
N LEU A 42 2.45 -0.32 1.28
CA LEU A 42 2.24 -1.76 1.21
C LEU A 42 3.60 -2.43 1.44
N PRO A 43 3.85 -2.99 2.64
CA PRO A 43 5.11 -3.65 2.92
C PRO A 43 5.15 -5.06 2.33
N GLN A 44 6.35 -5.61 2.14
CA GLN A 44 6.57 -6.95 1.59
C GLN A 44 5.87 -8.07 2.39
N ASP A 45 5.82 -7.95 3.72
CA ASP A 45 5.14 -8.89 4.62
C ASP A 45 3.62 -8.64 4.69
N MET A 46 3.09 -7.71 3.86
CA MET A 46 1.70 -7.28 3.80
C MET A 46 1.18 -6.62 5.09
N GLY A 47 1.79 -6.85 6.24
CA GLY A 47 1.43 -6.29 7.55
C GLY A 47 -0.04 -6.52 7.96
N LEU A 48 -0.67 -7.60 7.50
CA LEU A 48 -2.06 -7.95 7.81
C LEU A 48 -2.16 -8.65 9.15
N PHE A 49 -3.32 -8.54 9.79
CA PHE A 49 -3.66 -9.24 11.03
C PHE A 49 -4.43 -10.52 10.69
N PRO A 50 -3.83 -11.71 10.85
CA PRO A 50 -4.42 -12.98 10.38
C PRO A 50 -5.76 -13.33 11.04
N GLU A 51 -5.96 -12.89 12.29
CA GLU A 51 -7.17 -13.15 13.09
C GLU A 51 -8.35 -12.27 12.66
N LEU A 52 -8.08 -11.13 12.05
CA LEU A 52 -9.10 -10.19 11.60
C LEU A 52 -9.61 -10.59 10.21
N THR A 53 -10.88 -10.25 9.94
CA THR A 53 -11.46 -10.42 8.61
C THR A 53 -10.84 -9.46 7.59
N VAL A 54 -11.11 -9.70 6.31
CA VAL A 54 -10.74 -8.77 5.23
C VAL A 54 -11.29 -7.37 5.51
N ALA A 55 -12.58 -7.25 5.82
CA ALA A 55 -13.20 -5.96 6.15
C ALA A 55 -12.50 -5.29 7.32
N GLN A 56 -12.28 -5.99 8.43
CA GLN A 56 -11.62 -5.44 9.61
C GLN A 56 -10.19 -4.97 9.32
N ASN A 57 -9.40 -5.73 8.53
CA ASN A 57 -8.06 -5.30 8.13
C ASN A 57 -8.07 -3.99 7.31
N ILE A 58 -9.06 -3.81 6.44
CA ILE A 58 -9.22 -2.57 5.64
C ILE A 58 -9.66 -1.42 6.54
N GLU A 59 -10.62 -1.64 7.43
CA GLU A 59 -11.15 -0.65 8.37
C GLU A 59 -10.09 -0.08 9.31
N LEU A 60 -9.05 -0.84 9.67
CA LEU A 60 -7.92 -0.31 10.48
C LEU A 60 -7.29 0.95 9.88
N LYS A 61 -7.26 1.06 8.55
CA LYS A 61 -6.77 2.26 7.87
C LYS A 61 -7.90 3.24 7.58
N ASN A 62 -8.98 2.77 6.97
CA ASN A 62 -10.06 3.62 6.50
C ASN A 62 -10.75 4.41 7.62
N ASN A 63 -10.96 3.79 8.80
CA ASN A 63 -11.61 4.46 9.94
C ASN A 63 -10.83 5.65 10.51
N ARG A 64 -9.54 5.78 10.19
CA ARG A 64 -8.73 6.92 10.63
C ARG A 64 -9.03 8.20 9.86
N THR A 65 -9.41 8.07 8.59
CA THR A 65 -9.58 9.22 7.68
C THR A 65 -10.96 9.26 7.01
N GLY A 66 -11.68 8.15 6.98
CA GLY A 66 -12.93 8.02 6.21
C GLY A 66 -12.73 8.20 4.70
N HIS A 67 -11.53 7.90 4.20
CA HIS A 67 -11.12 8.20 2.82
C HIS A 67 -11.97 7.50 1.76
N LYS A 68 -12.36 6.24 2.02
CA LYS A 68 -13.22 5.46 1.13
C LYS A 68 -14.59 5.21 1.76
N SER A 69 -15.64 5.36 0.97
CA SER A 69 -16.97 4.87 1.32
C SER A 69 -17.02 3.35 1.27
N GLY A 70 -18.02 2.74 1.95
CA GLY A 70 -18.24 1.29 1.88
C GLY A 70 -18.46 0.79 0.45
N VAL A 71 -19.12 1.58 -0.41
CA VAL A 71 -19.33 1.24 -1.83
C VAL A 71 -17.99 1.18 -2.57
N GLN A 72 -17.11 2.16 -2.39
CA GLN A 72 -15.79 2.18 -3.03
C GLN A 72 -14.90 1.02 -2.56
N ILE A 73 -14.99 0.63 -1.29
CA ILE A 73 -14.26 -0.54 -0.79
C ILE A 73 -14.79 -1.81 -1.44
N GLU A 74 -16.11 -1.96 -1.56
CA GLU A 74 -16.72 -3.13 -2.21
C GLU A 74 -16.33 -3.23 -3.68
N GLU A 75 -16.36 -2.12 -4.43
CA GLU A 75 -15.88 -2.06 -5.82
C GLU A 75 -14.41 -2.50 -5.95
N LEU A 76 -13.53 -2.09 -5.05
CA LEU A 76 -12.13 -2.54 -5.04
C LEU A 76 -12.02 -4.06 -4.79
N LEU A 77 -12.80 -4.59 -3.85
CA LEU A 77 -12.85 -6.02 -3.55
C LEU A 77 -13.38 -6.83 -4.73
N GLU A 78 -14.40 -6.33 -5.45
CA GLU A 78 -14.95 -6.96 -6.66
C GLU A 78 -13.92 -6.97 -7.80
N ARG A 79 -13.30 -5.82 -8.10
CA ARG A 79 -12.27 -5.71 -9.13
C ARG A 79 -11.11 -6.67 -8.89
N LEU A 80 -10.73 -6.87 -7.64
CA LEU A 80 -9.68 -7.79 -7.23
C LEU A 80 -10.15 -9.25 -7.05
N GLY A 81 -11.45 -9.54 -7.26
CA GLY A 81 -12.01 -10.89 -7.17
C GLY A 81 -11.99 -11.48 -5.76
N ILE A 82 -12.09 -10.65 -4.72
CA ILE A 82 -12.08 -11.05 -3.31
C ILE A 82 -13.30 -10.57 -2.53
N ALA A 83 -14.33 -9.99 -3.17
CA ALA A 83 -15.56 -9.52 -2.50
C ALA A 83 -16.23 -10.63 -1.64
N GLY A 84 -16.33 -11.85 -2.18
CA GLY A 84 -16.87 -13.00 -1.45
C GLY A 84 -16.02 -13.47 -0.25
N LYS A 85 -14.91 -12.78 0.06
CA LYS A 85 -14.04 -13.06 1.21
C LYS A 85 -14.10 -11.99 2.30
N ARG A 86 -14.97 -10.98 2.15
CA ARG A 86 -15.08 -9.81 3.03
C ARG A 86 -15.08 -10.16 4.53
N ASP A 87 -15.85 -11.18 4.91
CA ASP A 87 -16.04 -11.60 6.29
C ASP A 87 -15.17 -12.83 6.68
N VAL A 88 -14.23 -13.21 5.81
CA VAL A 88 -13.29 -14.32 6.07
C VAL A 88 -12.05 -13.77 6.78
N ALA A 89 -11.59 -14.47 7.82
CA ALA A 89 -10.33 -14.15 8.48
C ALA A 89 -9.16 -14.27 7.48
N VAL A 90 -8.27 -13.26 7.48
CA VAL A 90 -7.17 -13.16 6.51
C VAL A 90 -6.24 -14.37 6.55
N GLY A 91 -6.00 -14.95 7.73
CA GLY A 91 -5.20 -16.16 7.88
C GLY A 91 -5.73 -17.42 7.16
N LYS A 92 -6.97 -17.38 6.63
CA LYS A 92 -7.57 -18.46 5.81
C LYS A 92 -7.45 -18.22 4.30
N LEU A 93 -6.84 -17.12 3.90
CA LEU A 93 -6.69 -16.72 2.51
C LEU A 93 -5.39 -17.30 1.90
N SER A 94 -5.36 -17.44 0.58
CA SER A 94 -4.10 -17.68 -0.13
C SER A 94 -3.20 -16.43 -0.10
N ILE A 95 -1.89 -16.60 -0.29
CA ILE A 95 -0.92 -15.49 -0.29
C ILE A 95 -1.34 -14.41 -1.32
N GLY A 96 -1.73 -14.80 -2.53
CA GLY A 96 -2.19 -13.84 -3.54
C GLY A 96 -3.51 -13.13 -3.17
N GLN A 97 -4.40 -13.78 -2.39
CA GLN A 97 -5.58 -13.11 -1.84
C GLN A 97 -5.19 -12.13 -0.74
N MET A 98 -4.28 -12.50 0.16
CA MET A 98 -3.74 -11.62 1.20
C MET A 98 -3.08 -10.38 0.58
N GLN A 99 -2.28 -10.56 -0.49
CA GLN A 99 -1.63 -9.45 -1.19
C GLN A 99 -2.65 -8.45 -1.75
N ARG A 100 -3.75 -8.94 -2.32
CA ARG A 100 -4.85 -8.09 -2.80
C ARG A 100 -5.58 -7.35 -1.66
N VAL A 101 -5.78 -7.99 -0.50
CA VAL A 101 -6.33 -7.33 0.70
C VAL A 101 -5.39 -6.22 1.19
N ALA A 102 -4.09 -6.49 1.25
CA ALA A 102 -3.09 -5.51 1.68
C ALA A 102 -3.05 -4.29 0.75
N LEU A 103 -3.24 -4.50 -0.56
CA LEU A 103 -3.37 -3.42 -1.53
C LEU A 103 -4.61 -2.56 -1.25
N VAL A 104 -5.80 -3.16 -1.10
CA VAL A 104 -7.02 -2.41 -0.77
C VAL A 104 -6.81 -1.59 0.49
N ARG A 105 -6.23 -2.18 1.53
CA ARG A 105 -5.94 -1.46 2.76
C ARG A 105 -4.97 -0.28 2.54
N ALA A 106 -3.95 -0.44 1.69
CA ALA A 106 -2.99 0.62 1.41
C ALA A 106 -3.64 1.83 0.71
N VAL A 107 -4.60 1.61 -0.21
CA VAL A 107 -5.31 2.70 -0.91
C VAL A 107 -6.52 3.25 -0.14
N CYS A 108 -6.83 2.73 1.06
CA CYS A 108 -7.91 3.21 1.92
C CYS A 108 -7.50 4.36 2.85
N GLN A 109 -6.51 5.14 2.47
CA GLN A 109 -6.13 6.40 3.12
C GLN A 109 -5.72 7.42 2.06
N PRO A 110 -5.74 8.73 2.34
CA PRO A 110 -5.13 9.72 1.45
C PRO A 110 -3.61 9.57 1.44
N PHE A 111 -2.98 9.96 0.32
CA PHE A 111 -1.53 9.96 0.20
C PHE A 111 -1.06 10.91 -0.92
N ASP A 112 0.11 11.53 -0.73
CA ASP A 112 0.86 12.21 -1.78
C ASP A 112 1.87 11.24 -2.45
N PHE A 113 2.27 10.18 -1.71
CA PHE A 113 3.07 9.08 -2.22
C PHE A 113 2.57 7.73 -1.70
N ILE A 114 2.50 6.75 -2.60
CA ILE A 114 2.29 5.35 -2.21
C ILE A 114 3.56 4.53 -2.47
N PHE A 115 4.04 3.86 -1.43
CA PHE A 115 5.18 2.95 -1.47
C PHE A 115 4.69 1.50 -1.53
N LEU A 116 5.18 0.75 -2.51
CA LEU A 116 4.77 -0.62 -2.77
C LEU A 116 6.00 -1.53 -2.78
N ASP A 117 6.14 -2.38 -1.77
CA ASP A 117 7.26 -3.30 -1.65
C ASP A 117 6.83 -4.70 -2.13
N GLU A 118 7.33 -5.11 -3.30
CA GLU A 118 6.97 -6.39 -3.95
C GLU A 118 5.45 -6.58 -4.17
N PRO A 119 4.71 -5.57 -4.69
CA PRO A 119 3.24 -5.57 -4.66
C PRO A 119 2.57 -6.69 -5.47
N VAL A 120 3.29 -7.33 -6.37
CA VAL A 120 2.74 -8.33 -7.31
C VAL A 120 3.53 -9.64 -7.36
N SER A 121 4.41 -9.88 -6.38
CA SER A 121 5.29 -11.07 -6.34
C SER A 121 4.54 -12.42 -6.38
N HIS A 122 3.30 -12.46 -5.89
CA HIS A 122 2.46 -13.66 -5.83
C HIS A 122 1.23 -13.59 -6.74
N LEU A 123 1.24 -12.69 -7.73
CA LEU A 123 0.13 -12.49 -8.65
C LEU A 123 0.51 -12.91 -10.07
N ASP A 124 -0.47 -13.46 -10.79
CA ASP A 124 -0.37 -13.69 -12.23
C ASP A 124 -0.46 -12.36 -13.01
N ALA A 125 -0.18 -12.41 -14.31
CA ALA A 125 -0.16 -11.22 -15.17
C ALA A 125 -1.51 -10.47 -15.21
N ARG A 126 -2.65 -11.21 -15.14
CA ARG A 126 -3.98 -10.62 -15.13
C ARG A 126 -4.21 -9.81 -13.84
N ASN A 127 -3.92 -10.41 -12.69
CA ASN A 127 -4.05 -9.75 -11.41
C ASN A 127 -3.06 -8.59 -11.25
N ASN A 128 -1.83 -8.74 -11.80
CA ASN A 128 -0.85 -7.66 -11.83
C ASN A 128 -1.41 -6.43 -12.57
N ARG A 129 -2.02 -6.61 -13.76
CA ARG A 129 -2.63 -5.49 -14.51
C ARG A 129 -3.74 -4.81 -13.70
N ILE A 130 -4.64 -5.57 -13.08
CA ILE A 130 -5.72 -5.02 -12.24
C ILE A 130 -5.15 -4.20 -11.07
N VAL A 131 -4.08 -4.69 -10.43
CA VAL A 131 -3.39 -3.97 -9.34
C VAL A 131 -2.78 -2.67 -9.86
N ALA A 132 -2.10 -2.72 -11.02
CA ALA A 132 -1.49 -1.55 -11.65
C ALA A 132 -2.55 -0.49 -12.00
N ASP A 133 -3.67 -0.90 -12.59
CA ASP A 133 -4.78 -0.01 -12.92
C ASP A 133 -5.37 0.65 -11.67
N ILE A 134 -5.62 -0.11 -10.60
CA ILE A 134 -6.14 0.43 -9.33
C ILE A 134 -5.19 1.45 -8.73
N VAL A 135 -3.89 1.12 -8.65
CA VAL A 135 -2.90 2.01 -8.04
C VAL A 135 -2.72 3.28 -8.87
N GLY A 136 -2.68 3.15 -10.21
CA GLY A 136 -2.61 4.28 -11.13
C GLY A 136 -3.80 5.21 -10.99
N GLU A 137 -5.03 4.68 -11.06
CA GLU A 137 -6.26 5.45 -10.89
C GLU A 137 -6.33 6.18 -9.54
N GLU A 138 -5.90 5.52 -8.46
CA GLU A 138 -5.89 6.13 -7.12
C GLU A 138 -4.84 7.22 -6.99
N ALA A 139 -3.66 7.01 -7.57
CA ALA A 139 -2.59 8.02 -7.59
C ALA A 139 -3.01 9.23 -8.44
N ASP A 140 -3.54 9.01 -9.64
CA ASP A 140 -4.02 10.09 -10.52
C ASP A 140 -5.13 10.92 -9.86
N ARG A 141 -6.08 10.26 -9.18
CA ARG A 141 -7.18 10.93 -8.47
C ARG A 141 -6.68 11.87 -7.37
N GLN A 142 -5.55 11.55 -6.76
CA GLN A 142 -4.95 12.30 -5.65
C GLN A 142 -3.80 13.20 -6.11
N GLY A 143 -3.36 13.13 -7.37
CA GLY A 143 -2.14 13.80 -7.85
C GLY A 143 -0.87 13.25 -7.20
N ALA A 144 -0.87 11.98 -6.84
CA ALA A 144 0.13 11.34 -6.02
C ALA A 144 1.21 10.62 -6.84
N GLY A 145 2.40 10.45 -6.25
CA GLY A 145 3.48 9.65 -6.80
C GLY A 145 3.42 8.18 -6.37
N ILE A 146 3.90 7.29 -7.24
CA ILE A 146 4.03 5.85 -6.96
C ILE A 146 5.51 5.48 -6.93
N ILE A 147 5.96 4.81 -5.87
CA ILE A 147 7.29 4.22 -5.76
C ILE A 147 7.13 2.73 -5.46
N ALA A 148 7.50 1.89 -6.43
CA ALA A 148 7.42 0.44 -6.28
C ALA A 148 8.82 -0.20 -6.36
N THR A 149 9.08 -1.17 -5.49
CA THR A 149 10.25 -2.05 -5.57
C THR A 149 9.80 -3.43 -6.04
N SER A 150 10.63 -4.11 -6.83
CA SER A 150 10.36 -5.48 -7.26
C SER A 150 11.62 -6.23 -7.64
N VAL A 151 11.60 -7.55 -7.43
CA VAL A 151 12.61 -8.48 -7.92
C VAL A 151 11.92 -9.44 -8.88
N GLY A 152 12.17 -9.24 -10.19
CA GLY A 152 11.65 -10.10 -11.26
C GLY A 152 10.28 -9.67 -11.80
N ASN A 153 9.19 -9.82 -11.05
CA ASN A 153 7.84 -9.47 -11.51
C ASN A 153 7.52 -7.99 -11.20
N HIS A 154 7.58 -7.15 -12.23
CA HIS A 154 7.33 -5.71 -12.08
C HIS A 154 5.84 -5.38 -12.11
N LEU A 155 5.44 -4.35 -11.36
CA LEU A 155 4.11 -3.76 -11.45
C LEU A 155 3.93 -3.11 -12.84
N LEU A 156 2.86 -3.46 -13.55
CA LEU A 156 2.61 -3.06 -14.94
C LEU A 156 2.04 -1.64 -15.05
N LEU A 157 2.72 -0.65 -14.47
CA LEU A 157 2.35 0.76 -14.56
C LEU A 157 2.71 1.33 -15.93
N GLU A 158 1.82 2.17 -16.47
CA GLU A 158 2.12 2.95 -17.66
C GLU A 158 3.10 4.10 -17.31
N ASN A 159 4.03 4.39 -18.22
CA ASN A 159 5.04 5.44 -18.07
C ASN A 159 5.96 5.31 -16.84
N ALA A 160 6.16 4.11 -16.30
CA ALA A 160 7.08 3.88 -15.19
C ALA A 160 8.53 4.15 -15.60
N GLN A 161 9.29 4.84 -14.76
CA GLN A 161 10.74 4.95 -14.86
C GLN A 161 11.39 3.88 -14.01
N PHE A 162 12.29 3.08 -14.59
CA PHE A 162 12.99 2.02 -13.89
C PHE A 162 14.37 2.49 -13.46
N VAL A 163 14.70 2.27 -12.18
CA VAL A 163 16.02 2.51 -11.61
C VAL A 163 16.55 1.21 -11.02
N SER A 164 17.74 0.79 -11.44
CA SER A 164 18.43 -0.35 -10.84
C SER A 164 19.23 0.13 -9.63
N LEU A 165 19.06 -0.57 -8.50
CA LEU A 165 19.75 -0.30 -7.24
C LEU A 165 20.84 -1.34 -7.01
#